data_f7e53354415ca53a44c17344b5f5a125
#
_entry.id   f7e53354415ca53a44c17344b5f5a125
#
_cell.length_a   1.000
_cell.length_b   1.000
_cell.length_c   1.000
_cell.angle_alpha   90.00
_cell.angle_beta   90.00
_cell.angle_gamma   90.00
#
_symmetry.space_group_name_H-M   'P 1'
#
loop_
_entity.id
_entity.type
_entity.pdbx_description
1 polymer ?
#
loop_
_entity_poly.entity_id
_entity_poly.type
_entity_poly.pdbx_seq_one_letter_code
_entity_poly.pdbx_strand_id
1 'polypeptide(L)'
;MWQRVKDSQKLDVNSTYCYIMLSEYFTDTCLVAEIDKEIVGFVTSLIRPSNPEVLFVWQIAVSTEYQGKGIAYSLLRDLITGASCTQVRYIETTISPNNAASNRLFRKFAVEIDAPLLESEGFSSHLFPGDIHEDERLIQIGPINHKFGGINS
;
A
#
# COMPACT_ATOMS: atom_id res chain seq x y z
N MET A 1 0.39 -3.81 14.01
CA MET A 1 0.76 -4.22 12.64
C MET A 1 1.21 -5.67 12.56
N TRP A 2 2.29 -6.08 13.21
CA TRP A 2 2.86 -7.44 13.10
C TRP A 2 1.83 -8.57 13.31
N GLN A 3 1.02 -8.52 14.39
CA GLN A 3 -0.01 -9.53 14.63
C GLN A 3 -1.02 -9.62 13.48
N ARG A 4 -1.43 -8.49 12.90
CA ARG A 4 -2.40 -8.45 11.79
C ARG A 4 -1.83 -9.05 10.50
N VAL A 5 -0.55 -8.88 10.23
CA VAL A 5 0.12 -9.53 9.10
C VAL A 5 0.15 -11.04 9.30
N LYS A 6 0.52 -11.50 10.50
CA LYS A 6 0.54 -12.91 10.85
C LYS A 6 -0.84 -13.56 10.72
N ASP A 7 -1.89 -12.85 11.13
CA ASP A 7 -3.28 -13.34 11.07
C ASP A 7 -3.81 -13.37 9.62
N SER A 8 -3.25 -12.52 8.73
CA SER A 8 -3.72 -12.43 7.33
C SER A 8 -3.39 -13.64 6.48
N GLN A 9 -2.33 -14.39 6.79
CA GLN A 9 -1.77 -15.52 6.03
C GLN A 9 -1.48 -15.22 4.54
N LYS A 10 -1.57 -13.96 4.12
CA LYS A 10 -1.44 -13.51 2.72
C LYS A 10 -0.28 -12.55 2.49
N LEU A 11 0.31 -12.05 3.57
CA LEU A 11 1.44 -11.15 3.53
C LEU A 11 2.65 -11.79 4.18
N ASP A 12 3.82 -11.53 3.62
CA ASP A 12 5.08 -11.93 4.22
C ASP A 12 5.23 -11.28 5.60
N VAL A 13 5.49 -12.11 6.59
CA VAL A 13 5.69 -11.65 7.97
C VAL A 13 7.10 -11.13 8.11
N ASN A 14 7.24 -9.80 8.11
CA ASN A 14 8.50 -9.17 8.44
C ASN A 14 8.82 -9.30 9.94
N SER A 15 10.09 -9.04 10.30
CA SER A 15 10.47 -9.01 11.71
C SER A 15 9.70 -7.91 12.47
N THR A 16 9.46 -8.10 13.76
CA THR A 16 8.87 -7.07 14.62
C THR A 16 9.66 -5.76 14.57
N TYR A 17 10.98 -5.87 14.47
CA TYR A 17 11.87 -4.71 14.36
C TYR A 17 11.59 -3.89 13.10
N CYS A 18 11.29 -4.52 11.98
CA CYS A 18 10.91 -3.84 10.74
C CYS A 18 9.68 -2.93 10.95
N TYR A 19 8.63 -3.45 11.61
CA TYR A 19 7.43 -2.65 11.89
C TYR A 19 7.68 -1.53 12.90
N ILE A 20 8.55 -1.74 13.89
CA ILE A 20 8.98 -0.68 14.82
C ILE A 20 9.67 0.43 14.03
N MET A 21 10.62 0.07 13.18
CA MET A 21 11.36 1.03 12.36
C MET A 21 10.45 1.83 11.43
N LEU A 22 9.49 1.16 10.76
CA LEU A 22 8.50 1.83 9.92
C LEU A 22 7.61 2.79 10.72
N SER A 23 7.20 2.38 11.92
CA SER A 23 6.36 3.19 12.79
C SER A 23 7.09 4.38 13.42
N GLU A 24 8.42 4.34 13.50
CA GLU A 24 9.22 5.42 14.10
C GLU A 24 9.74 6.40 13.04
N TYR A 25 10.24 5.89 11.92
CA TYR A 25 10.97 6.71 10.95
C TYR A 25 10.16 7.03 9.68
N PHE A 26 9.03 6.36 9.44
CA PHE A 26 8.18 6.54 8.27
C PHE A 26 6.74 6.88 8.64
N THR A 27 6.55 7.58 9.77
CA THR A 27 5.23 7.97 10.29
C THR A 27 4.38 8.75 9.30
N ASP A 28 5.02 9.54 8.45
CA ASP A 28 4.35 10.40 7.48
C ASP A 28 3.78 9.62 6.29
N THR A 29 4.26 8.40 6.08
CA THR A 29 3.86 7.54 4.96
C THR A 29 3.37 6.16 5.40
N CYS A 30 3.13 5.98 6.70
CA CYS A 30 2.52 4.79 7.27
C CYS A 30 1.27 5.18 8.06
N LEU A 31 0.13 4.59 7.71
CA LEU A 31 -1.15 4.90 8.35
C LEU A 31 -1.76 3.66 8.98
N VAL A 32 -2.53 3.86 10.03
CA VAL A 32 -3.39 2.83 10.64
C VAL A 32 -4.84 3.26 10.60
N ALA A 33 -5.74 2.31 10.40
CA ALA A 33 -7.17 2.49 10.59
C ALA A 33 -7.55 1.94 11.96
N GLU A 34 -8.19 2.77 12.78
CA GLU A 34 -8.65 2.42 14.12
C GLU A 34 -10.17 2.50 14.22
N ILE A 35 -10.79 1.49 14.81
CA ILE A 35 -12.22 1.45 15.16
C ILE A 35 -12.30 0.96 16.62
N ASP A 36 -13.01 1.69 17.46
CA ASP A 36 -13.20 1.36 18.88
C ASP A 36 -11.87 1.09 19.63
N LYS A 37 -10.83 1.88 19.34
CA LYS A 37 -9.47 1.75 19.89
C LYS A 37 -8.72 0.48 19.45
N GLU A 38 -9.23 -0.24 18.48
CA GLU A 38 -8.56 -1.37 17.87
C GLU A 38 -8.03 -1.02 16.47
N ILE A 39 -6.78 -1.38 16.19
CA ILE A 39 -6.21 -1.25 14.84
C ILE A 39 -6.83 -2.34 13.97
N VAL A 40 -7.65 -1.95 13.02
CA VAL A 40 -8.36 -2.85 12.09
C VAL A 40 -7.71 -2.93 10.71
N GLY A 41 -6.81 -2.01 10.38
CA GLY A 41 -6.07 -2.00 9.14
C GLY A 41 -4.83 -1.13 9.22
N PHE A 42 -3.95 -1.27 8.23
CA PHE A 42 -2.77 -0.41 8.09
C PHE A 42 -2.28 -0.37 6.65
N VAL A 43 -1.51 0.64 6.32
CA VAL A 43 -0.67 0.73 5.14
C VAL A 43 0.73 1.16 5.54
N THR A 44 1.74 0.49 5.01
CA THR A 44 3.14 0.88 5.11
C THR A 44 3.64 1.28 3.74
N SER A 45 4.29 2.42 3.65
CA SER A 45 4.85 2.93 2.42
C SER A 45 6.04 3.83 2.66
N LEU A 46 6.73 4.18 1.61
CA LEU A 46 7.83 5.11 1.63
C LEU A 46 7.88 5.92 0.33
N ILE A 47 8.32 7.17 0.42
CA ILE A 47 8.69 7.95 -0.76
C ILE A 47 10.04 7.44 -1.25
N ARG A 48 10.14 7.11 -2.54
CA ARG A 48 11.39 6.58 -3.10
C ARG A 48 12.52 7.61 -2.97
N PRO A 49 13.64 7.29 -2.32
CA PRO A 49 14.76 8.23 -2.16
C PRO A 49 15.34 8.72 -3.48
N SER A 50 15.31 7.88 -4.52
CA SER A 50 15.81 8.20 -5.86
C SER A 50 14.82 8.99 -6.73
N ASN A 51 13.55 9.06 -6.33
CA ASN A 51 12.52 9.79 -7.05
C ASN A 51 11.37 10.20 -6.10
N PRO A 52 11.36 11.45 -5.60
CA PRO A 52 10.36 11.92 -4.63
C PRO A 52 8.93 12.03 -5.18
N GLU A 53 8.74 11.91 -6.49
CA GLU A 53 7.42 11.85 -7.11
C GLU A 53 6.76 10.47 -6.98
N VAL A 54 7.47 9.46 -6.46
CA VAL A 54 6.99 8.08 -6.36
C VAL A 54 6.82 7.67 -4.92
N LEU A 55 5.61 7.29 -4.56
CA LEU A 55 5.27 6.62 -3.31
C LEU A 55 5.22 5.10 -3.55
N PHE A 56 6.08 4.37 -2.90
CA PHE A 56 6.06 2.90 -2.93
C PHE A 56 5.24 2.37 -1.75
N VAL A 57 4.11 1.72 -2.05
CA VAL A 57 3.29 1.04 -1.05
C VAL A 57 3.83 -0.38 -0.88
N TRP A 58 4.35 -0.66 0.31
CA TRP A 58 4.95 -1.95 0.62
C TRP A 58 3.92 -2.98 1.08
N GLN A 59 3.14 -2.63 2.11
CA GLN A 59 2.10 -3.52 2.62
C GLN A 59 0.82 -2.75 2.91
N ILE A 60 -0.31 -3.36 2.61
CA ILE A 60 -1.62 -2.90 3.03
C ILE A 60 -2.44 -4.10 3.50
N ALA A 61 -3.02 -4.01 4.68
CA ALA A 61 -3.84 -5.08 5.25
C ALA A 61 -5.03 -4.53 6.03
N VAL A 62 -6.12 -5.27 5.99
CA VAL A 62 -7.33 -5.04 6.78
C VAL A 62 -7.75 -6.36 7.42
N SER A 63 -8.08 -6.32 8.70
CA SER A 63 -8.58 -7.48 9.45
C SER A 63 -9.78 -8.10 8.74
N THR A 64 -9.87 -9.41 8.75
CA THR A 64 -10.87 -10.18 7.98
C THR A 64 -12.30 -9.71 8.24
N GLU A 65 -12.64 -9.40 9.49
CA GLU A 65 -13.97 -8.92 9.92
C GLU A 65 -14.33 -7.53 9.35
N TYR A 66 -13.34 -6.77 8.93
CA TYR A 66 -13.49 -5.41 8.41
C TYR A 66 -13.22 -5.30 6.91
N GLN A 67 -12.94 -6.42 6.23
CA GLN A 67 -12.77 -6.44 4.78
C GLN A 67 -14.09 -6.11 4.06
N GLY A 68 -13.98 -5.59 2.84
CA GLY A 68 -15.15 -5.19 2.04
C GLY A 68 -15.83 -3.88 2.46
N LYS A 69 -15.37 -3.23 3.55
CA LYS A 69 -15.94 -1.97 4.06
C LYS A 69 -15.23 -0.70 3.55
N GLY A 70 -14.34 -0.82 2.57
CA GLY A 70 -13.64 0.32 1.98
C GLY A 70 -12.43 0.83 2.75
N ILE A 71 -12.03 0.19 3.85
CA ILE A 71 -10.95 0.66 4.74
C ILE A 71 -9.61 0.74 3.98
N ALA A 72 -9.25 -0.28 3.20
CA ALA A 72 -8.01 -0.26 2.43
C ALA A 72 -7.99 0.89 1.40
N TYR A 73 -9.13 1.14 0.75
CA TYR A 73 -9.28 2.28 -0.15
C TYR A 73 -9.09 3.62 0.59
N SER A 74 -9.73 3.79 1.75
CA SER A 74 -9.59 5.00 2.57
C SER A 74 -8.15 5.22 3.01
N LEU A 75 -7.44 4.16 3.41
CA LEU A 75 -6.02 4.24 3.77
C LEU A 75 -5.17 4.74 2.60
N LEU A 76 -5.37 4.22 1.38
CA LEU A 76 -4.65 4.70 0.19
C LEU A 76 -4.98 6.15 -0.15
N ARG A 77 -6.27 6.52 -0.09
CA ARG A 77 -6.70 7.89 -0.35
C ARG A 77 -6.10 8.87 0.65
N ASP A 78 -6.20 8.57 1.93
CA ASP A 78 -5.71 9.44 3.00
C ASP A 78 -4.18 9.56 2.95
N LEU A 79 -3.50 8.48 2.55
CA LEU A 79 -2.05 8.48 2.34
C LEU A 79 -1.64 9.46 1.24
N ILE A 80 -2.25 9.39 0.05
CA ILE A 80 -1.86 10.26 -1.08
C ILE A 80 -2.31 11.71 -0.91
N THR A 81 -3.32 11.96 -0.08
CA THR A 81 -3.77 13.33 0.25
C THR A 81 -3.03 13.92 1.45
N GLY A 82 -2.21 13.14 2.11
CA GLY A 82 -1.38 13.58 3.23
C GLY A 82 -0.35 14.64 2.86
N ALA A 83 0.01 15.49 3.83
CA ALA A 83 0.93 16.62 3.61
C ALA A 83 2.31 16.19 3.06
N SER A 84 2.78 15.00 3.43
CA SER A 84 4.07 14.46 2.98
C SER A 84 4.05 13.96 1.52
N CYS A 85 2.87 13.77 0.94
CA CYS A 85 2.70 13.25 -0.42
C CYS A 85 2.39 14.34 -1.47
N THR A 86 2.56 15.60 -1.16
CA THR A 86 2.21 16.72 -2.07
C THR A 86 2.97 16.72 -3.40
N GLN A 87 4.17 16.14 -3.43
CA GLN A 87 4.98 16.00 -4.64
C GLN A 87 4.79 14.64 -5.33
N VAL A 88 4.07 13.71 -4.70
CA VAL A 88 3.85 12.37 -5.23
C VAL A 88 2.93 12.46 -6.45
N ARG A 89 3.39 11.91 -7.56
CA ARG A 89 2.64 11.80 -8.81
C ARG A 89 2.35 10.36 -9.21
N TYR A 90 3.06 9.42 -8.61
CA TYR A 90 2.92 8.00 -8.93
C TYR A 90 2.86 7.17 -7.65
N ILE A 91 1.98 6.20 -7.63
CA ILE A 91 1.99 5.13 -6.64
C ILE A 91 2.57 3.90 -7.31
N GLU A 92 3.54 3.27 -6.64
CA GLU A 92 4.07 1.97 -7.02
C GLU A 92 3.81 0.94 -5.93
N THR A 93 3.62 -0.28 -6.32
CA THR A 93 3.57 -1.45 -5.44
C THR A 93 3.96 -2.68 -6.24
N THR A 94 4.45 -3.72 -5.57
CA THR A 94 4.63 -5.02 -6.20
C THR A 94 3.60 -6.01 -5.68
N ILE A 95 3.06 -6.82 -6.57
CA ILE A 95 1.97 -7.75 -6.25
C ILE A 95 2.22 -9.08 -6.96
N SER A 96 2.21 -10.17 -6.20
CA SER A 96 2.23 -11.50 -6.80
C SER A 96 0.91 -11.78 -7.56
N PRO A 97 0.95 -12.52 -8.69
CA PRO A 97 -0.23 -12.81 -9.51
C PRO A 97 -1.40 -13.40 -8.72
N ASN A 98 -1.11 -14.24 -7.73
CA ASN A 98 -2.13 -14.91 -6.90
C ASN A 98 -2.74 -14.02 -5.82
N ASN A 99 -2.20 -12.82 -5.56
CA ASN A 99 -2.79 -11.88 -4.61
C ASN A 99 -3.97 -11.12 -5.24
N ALA A 100 -5.07 -11.83 -5.46
CA ALA A 100 -6.26 -11.28 -6.10
C ALA A 100 -6.88 -10.10 -5.33
N ALA A 101 -6.72 -10.04 -4.01
CA ALA A 101 -7.27 -8.97 -3.19
C ALA A 101 -6.55 -7.64 -3.46
N SER A 102 -5.21 -7.63 -3.41
CA SER A 102 -4.41 -6.45 -3.74
C SER A 102 -4.57 -6.04 -5.20
N ASN A 103 -4.57 -6.99 -6.13
CA ASN A 103 -4.80 -6.71 -7.55
C ASN A 103 -6.13 -5.97 -7.77
N ARG A 104 -7.23 -6.42 -7.15
CA ARG A 104 -8.53 -5.74 -7.23
C ARG A 104 -8.50 -4.36 -6.58
N LEU A 105 -7.87 -4.23 -5.42
CA LEU A 105 -7.79 -2.97 -4.69
C LEU A 105 -7.12 -1.88 -5.54
N PHE A 106 -5.90 -2.16 -6.03
CA PHE A 106 -5.14 -1.15 -6.77
C PHE A 106 -5.74 -0.81 -8.12
N ARG A 107 -6.32 -1.79 -8.84
CA ARG A 107 -7.06 -1.52 -10.09
C ARG A 107 -8.29 -0.67 -9.85
N LYS A 108 -9.10 -0.98 -8.83
CA LYS A 108 -10.26 -0.16 -8.45
C LYS A 108 -9.82 1.24 -8.04
N PHE A 109 -8.77 1.34 -7.24
CA PHE A 109 -8.23 2.62 -6.80
C PHE A 109 -7.83 3.51 -7.98
N ALA A 110 -7.10 2.96 -8.97
CA ALA A 110 -6.69 3.68 -10.16
C ALA A 110 -7.90 4.24 -10.96
N VAL A 111 -8.94 3.42 -11.11
CA VAL A 111 -10.18 3.86 -11.79
C VAL A 111 -10.86 5.00 -11.04
N GLU A 112 -10.99 4.89 -9.72
CA GLU A 112 -11.70 5.88 -8.91
C GLU A 112 -10.96 7.22 -8.81
N ILE A 113 -9.62 7.23 -8.91
CA ILE A 113 -8.84 8.46 -8.96
C ILE A 113 -8.58 8.97 -10.39
N ASP A 114 -9.18 8.32 -11.38
CA ASP A 114 -9.01 8.63 -12.81
C ASP A 114 -7.53 8.71 -13.23
N ALA A 115 -6.75 7.72 -12.80
CA ALA A 115 -5.33 7.62 -13.12
C ALA A 115 -5.02 6.34 -13.91
N PRO A 116 -4.12 6.41 -14.92
CA PRO A 116 -3.70 5.23 -15.65
C PRO A 116 -2.96 4.26 -14.72
N LEU A 117 -3.13 2.96 -15.01
CA LEU A 117 -2.41 1.87 -14.35
C LEU A 117 -1.56 1.14 -15.37
N LEU A 118 -0.28 1.04 -15.08
CA LEU A 118 0.69 0.27 -15.84
C LEU A 118 1.16 -0.92 -15.02
N GLU A 119 1.34 -2.05 -15.69
CA GLU A 119 1.89 -3.27 -15.12
C GLU A 119 3.16 -3.64 -15.88
N SER A 120 4.24 -3.95 -15.15
CA SER A 120 5.51 -4.33 -15.72
C SER A 120 6.19 -5.41 -14.88
N GLU A 121 7.37 -5.85 -15.30
CA GLU A 121 8.20 -6.73 -14.50
C GLU A 121 8.63 -6.02 -13.21
N GLY A 122 8.54 -6.72 -12.09
CA GLY A 122 8.96 -6.25 -10.78
C GLY A 122 10.10 -7.09 -10.24
N PHE A 123 9.90 -7.76 -9.10
CA PHE A 123 10.91 -8.61 -8.48
C PHE A 123 10.73 -10.07 -8.89
N SER A 124 11.78 -10.65 -9.49
CA SER A 124 11.81 -12.07 -9.83
C SER A 124 11.81 -12.94 -8.56
N SER A 125 11.11 -14.07 -8.60
CA SER A 125 11.09 -15.10 -7.55
C SER A 125 12.50 -15.53 -7.11
N HIS A 126 13.49 -15.49 -8.00
CA HIS A 126 14.88 -15.82 -7.68
C HIS A 126 15.55 -14.88 -6.66
N LEU A 127 14.99 -13.72 -6.40
CA LEU A 127 15.48 -12.78 -5.39
C LEU A 127 15.06 -13.14 -3.97
N PHE A 128 14.08 -14.04 -3.84
CA PHE A 128 13.53 -14.44 -2.55
C PHE A 128 14.14 -15.77 -2.09
N PRO A 129 14.45 -15.92 -0.81
CA PRO A 129 14.96 -17.19 -0.29
C PRO A 129 13.89 -18.27 -0.33
N GLY A 130 14.24 -19.46 -0.85
CA GLY A 130 13.33 -20.61 -0.97
C GLY A 130 12.62 -20.68 -2.32
N ASP A 131 12.02 -21.84 -2.61
CA ASP A 131 11.47 -22.17 -3.93
C ASP A 131 9.96 -21.87 -4.06
N ILE A 132 9.37 -21.12 -3.13
CA ILE A 132 7.91 -20.99 -3.02
C ILE A 132 7.41 -19.59 -3.42
N HIS A 133 8.30 -18.62 -3.59
CA HIS A 133 7.89 -17.26 -3.91
C HIS A 133 7.60 -17.11 -5.40
N GLU A 134 6.51 -16.40 -5.74
CA GLU A 134 6.18 -16.02 -7.11
C GLU A 134 6.93 -14.75 -7.53
N ASP A 135 6.99 -14.52 -8.84
CA ASP A 135 7.42 -13.22 -9.36
C ASP A 135 6.46 -12.13 -8.89
N GLU A 136 7.01 -11.04 -8.40
CA GLU A 136 6.26 -9.85 -8.05
C GLU A 136 6.13 -8.94 -9.28
N ARG A 137 4.91 -8.59 -9.66
CA ARG A 137 4.63 -7.64 -10.74
C ARG A 137 4.64 -6.23 -10.20
N LEU A 138 5.33 -5.32 -10.87
CA LEU A 138 5.27 -3.90 -10.54
C LEU A 138 3.99 -3.30 -11.12
N ILE A 139 3.19 -2.72 -10.24
CA ILE A 139 2.01 -1.91 -10.58
C ILE A 139 2.37 -0.46 -10.33
N GLN A 140 2.21 0.38 -11.35
CA GLN A 140 2.36 1.84 -11.25
C GLN A 140 1.04 2.51 -11.60
N ILE A 141 0.57 3.40 -10.72
CA ILE A 141 -0.65 4.21 -10.91
C ILE A 141 -0.23 5.67 -10.98
N GLY A 142 -0.62 6.35 -12.03
CA GLY A 142 -0.30 7.76 -12.22
C GLY A 142 -0.01 8.13 -13.67
N PRO A 143 0.15 9.44 -13.98
CA PRO A 143 0.26 10.52 -13.01
C PRO A 143 -1.06 10.79 -12.27
N ILE A 144 -0.95 11.04 -10.95
CA ILE A 144 -2.08 11.34 -10.08
C ILE A 144 -2.38 12.84 -10.17
N ASN A 145 -3.65 13.18 -10.26
CA ASN A 145 -4.10 14.55 -10.15
C ASN A 145 -4.55 14.85 -8.72
N HIS A 146 -3.78 15.63 -7.96
CA HIS A 146 -4.05 15.98 -6.55
C HIS A 146 -5.35 16.77 -6.29
N LYS A 147 -6.18 16.99 -7.29
CA LYS A 147 -7.49 17.66 -7.12
C LYS A 147 -8.54 16.82 -6.37
N PHE A 148 -8.21 15.61 -5.92
CA PHE A 148 -9.13 14.70 -5.21
C PHE A 148 -9.45 15.09 -3.76
N GLY A 149 -8.84 16.14 -3.20
CA GLY A 149 -9.09 16.62 -1.82
C GLY A 149 -10.00 17.84 -1.71
N GLY A 150 -10.51 18.35 -2.81
CA GLY A 150 -11.39 19.51 -2.81
C GLY A 150 -12.81 19.15 -2.41
N ILE A 151 -13.08 19.01 -1.11
CA ILE A 151 -14.42 19.29 -0.58
C ILE A 151 -14.59 20.79 -0.74
N ASN A 152 -15.45 21.17 -1.68
CA ASN A 152 -15.91 22.55 -1.80
C ASN A 152 -16.40 23.03 -0.42
N SER A 153 -15.67 23.97 0.15
CA SER A 153 -16.15 24.83 1.23
C SER A 153 -17.14 25.87 0.69
#